data_958e9f10a522d7b9368b81bdf7aa9b0d
#
_entry.id   958e9f10a522d7b9368b81bdf7aa9b0d
#
_cell.length_a   1.000
_cell.length_b   1.000
_cell.length_c   1.000
_cell.angle_alpha   90.00
_cell.angle_beta   90.00
_cell.angle_gamma   90.00
#
_symmetry.space_group_name_H-M   'P 1'
#
loop_
_entity.id
_entity.type
_entity.pdbx_description
1 polymer ?
#
loop_
_entity_poly.entity_id
_entity_poly.type
_entity_poly.pdbx_seq_one_letter_code
_entity_poly.pdbx_strand_id
1 'polypeptide(L)'
;LDFSYQLAQFLITIREIKHKNILVVLTADHGQIDQEIRADFELANHPELLGMLKRMPSGEARLPYLYPREGLTDKITAYIHKTWPDKFYVLRRDEFISSGVLGSTQPSQEIQERIGELVVIPTGKDYLRWAPKANRLLGRHGGFLEAEMLVPVMIICK
;
A
#
# COMPACT_ATOMS: atom_id res chain seq x y z
N LEU A 1 -23.81 -10.94 -8.62
CA LEU A 1 -24.68 -9.79 -8.94
C LEU A 1 -23.78 -8.66 -9.43
N ASP A 2 -24.13 -8.07 -10.57
CA ASP A 2 -23.39 -6.97 -11.17
C ASP A 2 -23.49 -5.72 -10.30
N PHE A 3 -22.35 -5.10 -9.98
CA PHE A 3 -22.27 -3.86 -9.22
C PHE A 3 -23.13 -2.75 -9.84
N SER A 4 -23.10 -2.60 -11.17
CA SER A 4 -23.87 -1.60 -11.90
C SER A 4 -25.39 -1.76 -11.68
N TYR A 5 -25.86 -2.99 -11.64
CA TYR A 5 -27.27 -3.27 -11.34
C TYR A 5 -27.63 -2.87 -9.91
N GLN A 6 -26.80 -3.23 -8.92
CA GLN A 6 -27.05 -2.87 -7.52
C GLN A 6 -27.05 -1.35 -7.31
N LEU A 7 -26.10 -0.66 -7.94
CA LEU A 7 -26.05 0.80 -7.90
C LEU A 7 -27.29 1.42 -8.53
N ALA A 8 -27.75 0.90 -9.68
CA ALA A 8 -28.98 1.39 -10.32
C ALA A 8 -30.20 1.22 -9.42
N GLN A 9 -30.38 0.06 -8.78
CA GLN A 9 -31.48 -0.18 -7.84
C GLN A 9 -31.41 0.75 -6.62
N PHE A 10 -30.20 0.96 -6.06
CA PHE A 10 -30.00 1.91 -4.99
C PHE A 10 -30.41 3.32 -5.39
N LEU A 11 -29.99 3.80 -6.56
CA LEU A 11 -30.33 5.14 -7.05
C LEU A 11 -31.82 5.32 -7.32
N ILE A 12 -32.53 4.25 -7.80
CA ILE A 12 -33.98 4.26 -7.94
C ILE A 12 -34.63 4.43 -6.57
N THR A 13 -34.21 3.65 -5.57
CA THR A 13 -34.71 3.77 -4.19
C THR A 13 -34.51 5.17 -3.61
N ILE A 14 -33.32 5.76 -3.81
CA ILE A 14 -33.05 7.15 -3.38
C ILE A 14 -34.02 8.14 -4.02
N ARG A 15 -34.36 7.95 -5.31
CA ARG A 15 -35.32 8.83 -6.00
C ARG A 15 -36.74 8.76 -5.39
N GLU A 16 -37.15 7.64 -4.85
CA GLU A 16 -38.48 7.44 -4.25
C GLU A 16 -38.58 8.02 -2.83
N ILE A 17 -37.48 8.26 -2.15
CA ILE A 17 -37.47 8.87 -0.82
C ILE A 17 -38.03 10.29 -0.90
N LYS A 18 -39.04 10.60 -0.08
CA LYS A 18 -39.74 11.90 -0.07
C LYS A 18 -38.90 13.05 0.49
N HIS A 19 -37.82 12.75 1.22
CA HIS A 19 -36.91 13.79 1.74
C HIS A 19 -36.17 14.47 0.57
N LYS A 20 -36.08 15.80 0.67
CA LYS A 20 -35.27 16.63 -0.23
C LYS A 20 -33.89 16.85 0.40
N ASN A 21 -32.91 17.14 -0.40
CA ASN A 21 -31.52 17.39 0.01
C ASN A 21 -30.75 16.12 0.39
N ILE A 22 -30.79 15.13 -0.46
CA ILE A 22 -29.94 13.94 -0.34
C ILE A 22 -28.72 14.15 -1.23
N LEU A 23 -27.54 14.00 -0.66
CA LEU A 23 -26.28 13.94 -1.36
C LEU A 23 -25.75 12.50 -1.30
N VAL A 24 -25.54 11.89 -2.46
CA VAL A 24 -24.88 10.59 -2.59
C VAL A 24 -23.49 10.81 -3.15
N VAL A 25 -22.47 10.35 -2.44
CA VAL A 25 -21.07 10.34 -2.90
C VAL A 25 -20.64 8.90 -3.03
N LEU A 26 -20.28 8.49 -4.25
CA LEU A 26 -19.69 7.20 -4.55
C LEU A 26 -18.21 7.40 -4.85
N THR A 27 -17.37 6.65 -4.15
CA THR A 27 -15.92 6.65 -4.34
C THR A 27 -15.35 5.26 -4.02
N ALA A 28 -14.07 5.06 -4.20
CA ALA A 28 -13.34 3.87 -3.76
C ALA A 28 -12.30 4.28 -2.70
N ASP A 29 -11.84 3.31 -1.91
CA ASP A 29 -10.79 3.48 -0.91
C ASP A 29 -9.40 3.58 -1.54
N HIS A 30 -9.15 2.84 -2.61
CA HIS A 30 -7.92 2.84 -3.39
C HIS A 30 -8.18 2.22 -4.77
N GLY A 31 -7.21 2.36 -5.67
CA GLY A 31 -7.15 1.61 -6.90
C GLY A 31 -6.42 0.26 -6.73
N GLN A 32 -6.12 -0.41 -7.83
CA GLN A 32 -5.46 -1.72 -7.84
C GLN A 32 -4.69 -1.91 -9.14
N ILE A 33 -3.59 -2.65 -9.07
CA ILE A 33 -2.80 -3.03 -10.24
C ILE A 33 -2.68 -4.54 -10.36
N ASP A 34 -2.57 -5.02 -11.60
CA ASP A 34 -2.23 -6.41 -11.86
C ASP A 34 -0.74 -6.65 -11.63
N GLN A 35 -0.44 -7.81 -11.07
CA GLN A 35 0.93 -8.23 -10.77
C GLN A 35 1.20 -9.68 -11.17
N GLU A 36 2.44 -9.93 -11.59
CA GLU A 36 2.94 -11.27 -11.76
C GLU A 36 3.43 -11.84 -10.42
N ILE A 37 3.17 -13.13 -10.21
CA ILE A 37 3.71 -13.84 -9.06
C ILE A 37 5.17 -14.20 -9.35
N ARG A 38 6.08 -13.64 -8.59
CA ARG A 38 7.52 -13.82 -8.75
C ARG A 38 8.18 -14.25 -7.44
N ALA A 39 8.91 -15.35 -7.52
CA ALA A 39 9.59 -15.93 -6.35
C ALA A 39 10.70 -15.03 -5.79
N ASP A 40 11.32 -14.22 -6.64
CA ASP A 40 12.38 -13.27 -6.24
C ASP A 40 11.88 -12.08 -5.40
N PHE A 41 10.57 -11.88 -5.30
CA PHE A 41 9.95 -10.88 -4.40
C PHE A 41 9.38 -11.49 -3.11
N GLU A 42 9.53 -12.80 -2.93
CA GLU A 42 9.13 -13.46 -1.69
C GLU A 42 10.30 -13.41 -0.68
N LEU A 43 10.12 -12.71 0.42
CA LEU A 43 11.19 -12.56 1.43
C LEU A 43 11.65 -13.89 2.05
N ALA A 44 10.82 -14.92 1.98
CA ALA A 44 11.23 -16.28 2.39
C ALA A 44 12.45 -16.79 1.59
N ASN A 45 12.66 -16.30 0.37
CA ASN A 45 13.81 -16.63 -0.48
C ASN A 45 15.03 -15.72 -0.22
N HIS A 46 14.92 -14.78 0.75
CA HIS A 46 15.97 -13.83 1.12
C HIS A 46 16.32 -13.97 2.61
N PRO A 47 16.85 -15.12 3.07
CA PRO A 47 17.12 -15.36 4.49
C PRO A 47 18.14 -14.38 5.08
N GLU A 48 19.07 -13.86 4.26
CA GLU A 48 20.02 -12.82 4.66
C GLU A 48 19.27 -11.54 5.06
N LEU A 49 18.33 -11.06 4.24
CA LEU A 49 17.51 -9.90 4.55
C LEU A 49 16.65 -10.14 5.81
N LEU A 50 15.99 -11.28 5.89
CA LEU A 50 15.18 -11.63 7.07
C LEU A 50 16.01 -11.70 8.34
N GLY A 51 17.25 -12.20 8.28
CA GLY A 51 18.18 -12.25 9.42
C GLY A 51 18.58 -10.86 9.93
N MET A 52 18.52 -9.84 9.10
CA MET A 52 18.81 -8.45 9.48
C MET A 52 17.60 -7.74 10.13
N LEU A 53 16.41 -8.32 10.13
CA LEU A 53 15.21 -7.74 10.72
C LEU A 53 15.01 -8.19 12.17
N LYS A 54 14.50 -7.31 13.03
CA LYS A 54 14.04 -7.61 14.41
C LYS A 54 12.75 -8.43 14.40
N ARG A 55 11.87 -8.17 13.44
CA ARG A 55 10.56 -8.79 13.27
C ARG A 55 10.18 -8.76 11.79
N MET A 56 9.16 -9.54 11.43
CA MET A 56 8.62 -9.52 10.07
C MET A 56 8.12 -8.13 9.69
N PRO A 57 8.17 -7.78 8.41
CA PRO A 57 7.63 -6.52 7.90
C PRO A 57 6.16 -6.34 8.24
N SER A 58 5.69 -5.10 8.22
CA SER A 58 4.28 -4.72 8.28
C SER A 58 3.92 -3.83 7.09
N GLY A 59 2.68 -3.36 7.03
CA GLY A 59 2.16 -2.61 5.90
C GLY A 59 1.70 -3.53 4.76
N GLU A 60 1.63 -2.99 3.57
CA GLU A 60 1.25 -3.71 2.37
C GLU A 60 2.48 -4.23 1.61
N ALA A 61 2.31 -5.30 0.82
CA ALA A 61 3.40 -5.82 -0.01
C ALA A 61 3.94 -4.78 -1.01
N ARG A 62 3.14 -3.76 -1.31
CA ARG A 62 3.48 -2.61 -2.15
C ARG A 62 4.04 -1.42 -1.36
N LEU A 63 4.01 -1.48 -0.03
CA LEU A 63 4.57 -0.47 0.87
C LEU A 63 5.01 -1.13 2.18
N PRO A 64 6.01 -2.04 2.14
CA PRO A 64 6.47 -2.71 3.34
C PRO A 64 7.25 -1.77 4.26
N TYR A 65 6.96 -1.87 5.55
CA TYR A 65 7.71 -1.26 6.63
C TYR A 65 8.67 -2.29 7.22
N LEU A 66 9.96 -1.98 7.21
CA LEU A 66 11.00 -2.87 7.71
C LEU A 66 11.51 -2.40 9.07
N TYR A 67 11.89 -3.37 9.89
CA TYR A 67 12.37 -3.18 11.27
C TYR A 67 13.79 -3.72 11.41
N PRO A 68 14.83 -2.98 11.02
CA PRO A 68 16.21 -3.38 11.12
C PRO A 68 16.63 -3.74 12.54
N ARG A 69 17.55 -4.70 12.70
CA ARG A 69 18.33 -4.82 13.91
C ARG A 69 19.28 -3.63 14.01
N GLU A 70 19.71 -3.31 15.21
CA GLU A 70 20.58 -2.17 15.49
C GLU A 70 21.83 -2.17 14.58
N GLY A 71 22.11 -1.04 13.98
CA GLY A 71 23.25 -0.85 13.08
C GLY A 71 23.13 -1.51 11.70
N LEU A 72 22.01 -2.14 11.35
CA LEU A 72 21.84 -2.86 10.07
C LEU A 72 21.02 -2.12 9.02
N THR A 73 20.55 -0.91 9.30
CA THR A 73 19.73 -0.11 8.40
C THR A 73 20.40 0.08 7.03
N ASP A 74 21.65 0.51 6.99
CA ASP A 74 22.37 0.75 5.74
C ASP A 74 22.69 -0.54 4.98
N LYS A 75 22.92 -1.64 5.71
CA LYS A 75 23.13 -2.96 5.10
C LYS A 75 21.87 -3.47 4.42
N ILE A 76 20.70 -3.26 5.03
CA ILE A 76 19.41 -3.62 4.42
C ILE A 76 19.18 -2.79 3.14
N THR A 77 19.41 -1.48 3.22
CA THR A 77 19.28 -0.59 2.05
C THR A 77 20.19 -1.04 0.91
N ALA A 78 21.47 -1.31 1.21
CA ALA A 78 22.43 -1.81 0.23
C ALA A 78 22.03 -3.18 -0.35
N TYR A 79 21.51 -4.08 0.49
CA TYR A 79 21.01 -5.37 0.07
C TYR A 79 19.86 -5.23 -0.94
N ILE A 80 18.87 -4.39 -0.63
CA ILE A 80 17.71 -4.16 -1.50
C ILE A 80 18.15 -3.60 -2.84
N HIS A 81 18.99 -2.57 -2.87
CA HIS A 81 19.48 -1.98 -4.12
C HIS A 81 20.33 -2.94 -4.94
N LYS A 82 21.11 -3.80 -4.31
CA LYS A 82 21.91 -4.82 -4.99
C LYS A 82 21.05 -5.95 -5.56
N THR A 83 20.06 -6.40 -4.79
CA THR A 83 19.23 -7.56 -5.18
C THR A 83 18.19 -7.18 -6.24
N TRP A 84 17.63 -5.98 -6.14
CA TRP A 84 16.60 -5.48 -7.04
C TRP A 84 16.97 -4.07 -7.53
N PRO A 85 17.96 -3.95 -8.45
CA PRO A 85 18.38 -2.67 -9.00
C PRO A 85 17.20 -1.90 -9.59
N ASP A 86 17.07 -0.62 -9.23
CA ASP A 86 16.05 0.32 -9.72
C ASP A 86 14.57 -0.08 -9.48
N LYS A 87 14.34 -1.11 -8.64
CA LYS A 87 12.98 -1.60 -8.35
C LYS A 87 12.33 -0.94 -7.16
N PHE A 88 13.13 -0.42 -6.24
CA PHE A 88 12.65 0.14 -4.99
C PHE A 88 13.40 1.42 -4.58
N TYR A 89 12.65 2.40 -4.12
CA TYR A 89 13.16 3.42 -3.22
C TYR A 89 13.15 2.89 -1.79
N VAL A 90 14.19 3.15 -1.04
CA VAL A 90 14.26 2.80 0.39
C VAL A 90 14.47 4.09 1.15
N LEU A 91 13.44 4.51 1.89
CA LEU A 91 13.46 5.73 2.69
C LEU A 91 13.59 5.38 4.18
N ARG A 92 14.32 6.20 4.92
CA ARG A 92 14.23 6.19 6.38
C ARG A 92 12.86 6.73 6.82
N ARG A 93 12.38 6.31 7.99
CA ARG A 93 11.09 6.78 8.53
C ARG A 93 10.94 8.28 8.47
N ASP A 94 11.96 9.01 8.92
CA ASP A 94 11.90 10.47 9.02
C ASP A 94 11.82 11.12 7.63
N GLU A 95 12.52 10.58 6.65
CA GLU A 95 12.43 11.00 5.25
C GLU A 95 11.03 10.75 4.69
N PHE A 96 10.46 9.57 4.95
CA PHE A 96 9.11 9.23 4.53
C PHE A 96 8.05 10.16 5.17
N ILE A 97 8.17 10.44 6.47
CA ILE A 97 7.28 11.37 7.17
C ILE A 97 7.43 12.79 6.59
N SER A 98 8.66 13.23 6.39
CA SER A 98 8.96 14.58 5.89
C SER A 98 8.55 14.79 4.43
N SER A 99 8.34 13.73 3.66
CA SER A 99 7.85 13.81 2.29
C SER A 99 6.40 14.34 2.17
N GLY A 100 5.66 14.39 3.28
CA GLY A 100 4.27 14.86 3.30
C GLY A 100 3.25 13.83 2.82
N VAL A 101 3.65 12.61 2.50
CA VAL A 101 2.74 11.52 2.05
C VAL A 101 1.67 11.20 3.09
N LEU A 102 1.98 11.36 4.38
CA LEU A 102 1.04 11.15 5.48
C LEU A 102 0.20 12.40 5.82
N GLY A 103 0.28 13.44 5.01
CA GLY A 103 -0.38 14.72 5.24
C GLY A 103 0.58 15.78 5.82
N SER A 104 0.06 16.99 6.05
CA SER A 104 0.83 18.15 6.48
C SER A 104 1.10 18.23 7.98
N THR A 105 0.44 17.41 8.78
CA THR A 105 0.60 17.38 10.24
C THR A 105 1.58 16.28 10.64
N GLN A 106 2.35 16.55 11.71
CA GLN A 106 3.22 15.51 12.28
C GLN A 106 2.38 14.31 12.73
N PRO A 107 2.72 13.08 12.29
CA PRO A 107 2.03 11.88 12.73
C PRO A 107 2.15 11.70 14.24
N SER A 108 1.14 11.12 14.88
CA SER A 108 1.21 10.74 16.28
C SER A 108 2.36 9.77 16.54
N GLN A 109 2.81 9.68 17.79
CA GLN A 109 3.85 8.72 18.18
C GLN A 109 3.46 7.28 17.82
N GLU A 110 2.19 6.92 17.99
CA GLU A 110 1.68 5.59 17.65
C GLU A 110 1.85 5.27 16.15
N ILE A 111 1.59 6.22 15.26
CA ILE A 111 1.81 6.06 13.82
C ILE A 111 3.31 5.90 13.54
N GLN A 112 4.17 6.71 14.16
CA GLN A 112 5.62 6.63 13.98
C GLN A 112 6.18 5.26 14.42
N GLU A 113 5.63 4.68 15.49
CA GLU A 113 6.01 3.34 15.97
C GLU A 113 5.55 2.21 15.04
N ARG A 114 4.43 2.40 14.35
CA ARG A 114 3.89 1.45 13.34
C ARG A 114 4.67 1.48 12.05
N ILE A 115 5.14 2.63 11.62
CA ILE A 115 6.05 2.77 10.48
C ILE A 115 7.41 2.25 10.91
N GLY A 116 7.95 1.26 10.21
CA GLY A 116 9.28 0.72 10.47
C GLY A 116 10.38 1.77 10.34
N GLU A 117 11.59 1.43 10.67
CA GLU A 117 12.75 2.31 10.50
C GLU A 117 13.08 2.56 9.00
N LEU A 118 12.66 1.63 8.13
CA LEU A 118 12.73 1.77 6.67
C LEU A 118 11.37 1.55 6.04
N VAL A 119 11.08 2.35 5.02
CA VAL A 119 9.91 2.23 4.16
C VAL A 119 10.39 1.90 2.76
N VAL A 120 9.89 0.82 2.18
CA VAL A 120 10.28 0.37 0.83
C VAL A 120 9.16 0.70 -0.14
N ILE A 121 9.47 1.50 -1.17
CA ILE A 121 8.51 2.00 -2.14
C ILE A 121 8.87 1.46 -3.52
N PRO A 122 8.02 0.65 -4.16
CA PRO A 122 8.29 0.17 -5.51
C PRO A 122 8.25 1.31 -6.53
N THR A 123 9.20 1.32 -7.46
CA THR A 123 9.25 2.27 -8.58
C THR A 123 8.27 1.92 -9.70
N GLY A 124 7.83 0.66 -9.75
CA GLY A 124 6.90 0.13 -10.74
C GLY A 124 5.88 -0.82 -10.10
N LYS A 125 5.54 -1.90 -10.79
CA LYS A 125 4.58 -2.91 -10.31
C LYS A 125 5.17 -3.91 -9.32
N ASP A 126 6.43 -3.77 -8.90
CA ASP A 126 7.12 -4.70 -8.02
C ASP A 126 6.57 -4.66 -6.57
N TYR A 127 6.89 -5.65 -5.76
CA TYR A 127 6.40 -5.80 -4.38
C TYR A 127 7.40 -6.59 -3.54
N LEU A 128 7.28 -6.55 -2.22
CA LEU A 128 7.95 -7.51 -1.33
C LEU A 128 6.91 -8.21 -0.47
N ARG A 129 6.95 -9.53 -0.43
CA ARG A 129 5.97 -10.32 0.29
C ARG A 129 6.61 -11.20 1.35
N TRP A 130 5.99 -11.27 2.52
CA TRP A 130 6.48 -12.04 3.69
C TRP A 130 5.43 -12.97 4.30
N ALA A 131 4.24 -13.08 3.70
CA ALA A 131 3.20 -13.94 4.24
C ALA A 131 3.58 -15.42 4.08
N PRO A 132 3.28 -16.28 5.08
CA PRO A 132 3.68 -17.69 5.06
C PRO A 132 2.88 -18.57 4.09
N LYS A 133 1.71 -18.09 3.64
CA LYS A 133 0.86 -18.82 2.69
C LYS A 133 1.34 -18.63 1.26
N ALA A 134 1.05 -19.58 0.37
CA ALA A 134 1.36 -19.44 -1.05
C ALA A 134 0.75 -18.15 -1.63
N ASN A 135 1.54 -17.47 -2.47
CA ASN A 135 1.10 -16.27 -3.18
C ASN A 135 0.13 -16.66 -4.30
N ARG A 136 -1.10 -16.20 -4.23
CA ARG A 136 -2.14 -16.44 -5.26
C ARG A 136 -2.77 -15.14 -5.75
N LEU A 137 -2.35 -13.99 -5.21
CA LEU A 137 -2.93 -12.70 -5.55
C LEU A 137 -2.28 -12.16 -6.82
N LEU A 138 -3.11 -11.95 -7.85
CA LEU A 138 -2.74 -11.30 -9.10
C LEU A 138 -2.99 -9.78 -9.08
N GLY A 139 -3.76 -9.28 -8.11
CA GLY A 139 -4.02 -7.87 -7.90
C GLY A 139 -3.44 -7.40 -6.57
N ARG A 140 -2.85 -6.21 -6.56
CA ARG A 140 -2.30 -5.57 -5.35
C ARG A 140 -2.52 -4.07 -5.37
N HIS A 141 -2.43 -3.47 -4.20
CA HIS A 141 -2.53 -2.03 -3.96
C HIS A 141 -1.56 -1.62 -2.84
N GLY A 142 -1.58 -0.34 -2.48
CA GLY A 142 -0.81 0.23 -1.38
C GLY A 142 0.48 0.91 -1.82
N GLY A 143 0.83 0.88 -3.12
CA GLY A 143 1.92 1.67 -3.69
C GLY A 143 1.45 3.06 -4.15
N PHE A 144 2.32 3.76 -4.87
CA PHE A 144 2.10 5.15 -5.30
C PHE A 144 1.91 5.29 -6.82
N LEU A 145 1.63 4.21 -7.53
CA LEU A 145 1.27 4.34 -8.94
C LEU A 145 -0.10 5.01 -9.08
N GLU A 146 -0.26 5.78 -10.16
CA GLU A 146 -1.51 6.46 -10.48
C GLU A 146 -2.73 5.53 -10.39
N ALA A 147 -2.61 4.32 -10.94
CA ALA A 147 -3.66 3.30 -10.91
C ALA A 147 -3.98 2.76 -9.48
N GLU A 148 -3.14 3.01 -8.49
CA GLU A 148 -3.37 2.67 -7.09
C GLU A 148 -3.93 3.86 -6.29
N MET A 149 -3.54 5.09 -6.68
CA MET A 149 -3.84 6.31 -5.93
C MET A 149 -5.09 7.03 -6.41
N LEU A 150 -5.36 7.01 -7.73
CA LEU A 150 -6.55 7.67 -8.26
C LEU A 150 -7.79 6.81 -8.09
N VAL A 151 -8.83 7.41 -7.54
CA VAL A 151 -10.13 6.78 -7.34
C VAL A 151 -11.22 7.62 -8.01
N PRO A 152 -12.29 7.00 -8.53
CA PRO A 152 -13.42 7.73 -9.07
C PRO A 152 -14.17 8.47 -7.95
N VAL A 153 -14.72 9.63 -8.25
CA VAL A 153 -15.68 10.33 -7.39
C VAL A 153 -16.91 10.68 -8.20
N MET A 154 -18.05 10.11 -7.81
CA MET A 154 -19.35 10.43 -8.39
C MET A 154 -20.22 11.12 -7.33
N ILE A 155 -20.79 12.26 -7.67
CA ILE A 155 -21.65 13.04 -6.77
C ILE A 155 -23.03 13.15 -7.41
N ILE A 156 -24.06 12.75 -6.68
CA ILE A 156 -25.45 12.81 -7.10
C ILE A 156 -26.22 13.61 -6.06
N CYS A 157 -26.86 14.69 -6.48
CA CYS A 157 -27.72 15.53 -5.65
C CYS A 157 -29.19 15.30 -6.01
N LYS A 158 -30.05 15.24 -4.99
CA LYS A 158 -31.49 15.20 -5.14
C LYS A 158 -32.15 16.33 -4.34
#